data_8d7de37f5e59dd13859ee09f8631a141
#
_entry.id   8d7de37f5e59dd13859ee09f8631a141
#
_cell.length_a   1.000
_cell.length_b   1.000
_cell.length_c   1.000
_cell.angle_alpha   90.00
_cell.angle_beta   90.00
_cell.angle_gamma   90.00
#
_symmetry.space_group_name_H-M   'P 1'
#
loop_
_entity.id
_entity.type
_entity.pdbx_description
1 polymer ?
#
loop_
_entity_poly.entity_id
_entity_poly.type
_entity_poly.pdbx_seq_one_letter_code
_entity_poly.pdbx_strand_id
1 'polypeptide(L)'
;GLVGENGAGKSTLVHVLMCIYQKTAGHIILEGKEFNPKNALDAEKHGISIIMQQPNNLPNLMVCENIFIGRDKQFFNRLSLIRWKKQMEEASAILNRLGFNDIKPNQLLSSLTFEQSKQVEIARALSINPKVLIVDETSAAVSMGSVEKLYNILEEQKEKGVAIIYISHFIDEIHRMCDRITILRDGKLIRTMPIKEATTDIIISSMVGREITKSSYRKNDTMEGIGDTLLETRNLNYKNKFFDVSIRVRKGEIVGIGGIGGAGSEELGQVIFGKKVADSGEIFLEGKKLHINSPNRAMDYKIGYVPKDRDREGLIVKFNVRLNISAANIKNIQKRGFIDFKKEGKNAEDAVKLLKIKTPDTLTTVNSLSGGNRQKVAIAKWISNNSNLLIMNSPTRGVDVISKYEIYHIIENLKNEGKGILIISDELPELIGMCDRIYTMRKGRITGEFRRDRDMSEEMLIRQMT
;
A
#
# COMPACT_ATOMS: atom_id res chain seq x y z
N GLY A 1 -12.09 7.95 -13.93
CA GLY A 1 -11.73 7.17 -12.75
C GLY A 1 -12.73 6.05 -12.48
N LEU A 2 -12.26 4.85 -12.22
CA LEU A 2 -13.08 3.72 -11.76
C LEU A 2 -12.57 3.25 -10.40
N VAL A 3 -13.37 3.49 -9.36
CA VAL A 3 -13.00 3.19 -7.97
C VAL A 3 -14.00 2.26 -7.31
N GLY A 4 -13.59 1.60 -6.25
CA GLY A 4 -14.41 0.67 -5.47
C GLY A 4 -13.54 -0.20 -4.58
N GLU A 5 -14.14 -0.89 -3.62
CA GLU A 5 -13.44 -1.86 -2.75
C GLU A 5 -12.80 -3.01 -3.55
N ASN A 6 -11.89 -3.73 -2.87
CA ASN A 6 -11.43 -5.00 -3.39
C ASN A 6 -12.62 -5.97 -3.45
N GLY A 7 -12.84 -6.56 -4.63
CA GLY A 7 -14.03 -7.38 -4.87
C GLY A 7 -15.27 -6.62 -5.37
N ALA A 8 -15.22 -5.29 -5.52
CA ALA A 8 -16.33 -4.49 -6.05
C ALA A 8 -16.65 -4.74 -7.54
N GLY A 9 -15.84 -5.55 -8.23
CA GLY A 9 -16.08 -5.92 -9.63
C GLY A 9 -15.27 -5.11 -10.65
N LYS A 10 -14.35 -4.22 -10.24
CA LYS A 10 -13.54 -3.38 -11.16
C LYS A 10 -12.78 -4.23 -12.19
N SER A 11 -11.94 -5.14 -11.73
CA SER A 11 -11.15 -6.01 -12.62
C SER A 11 -12.04 -6.96 -13.43
N THR A 12 -13.19 -7.40 -12.88
CA THR A 12 -14.16 -8.20 -13.63
C THR A 12 -14.74 -7.40 -14.81
N LEU A 13 -15.12 -6.14 -14.57
CA LEU A 13 -15.59 -5.25 -15.63
C LEU A 13 -14.54 -5.07 -16.72
N VAL A 14 -13.29 -4.83 -16.34
CA VAL A 14 -12.15 -4.70 -17.26
C VAL A 14 -11.93 -5.98 -18.06
N HIS A 15 -11.96 -7.14 -17.42
CA HIS A 15 -11.82 -8.44 -18.10
C HIS A 15 -12.96 -8.71 -19.08
N VAL A 16 -14.18 -8.22 -18.80
CA VAL A 16 -15.31 -8.28 -19.74
C VAL A 16 -15.09 -7.34 -20.91
N LEU A 17 -14.59 -6.09 -20.69
CA LEU A 17 -14.27 -5.14 -21.76
C LEU A 17 -13.19 -5.68 -22.70
N MET A 18 -12.18 -6.36 -22.13
CA MET A 18 -11.11 -7.01 -22.90
C MET A 18 -11.50 -8.38 -23.46
N CYS A 19 -12.76 -8.83 -23.27
CA CYS A 19 -13.22 -10.17 -23.66
C CYS A 19 -12.35 -11.33 -23.15
N ILE A 20 -11.72 -11.15 -21.97
CA ILE A 20 -11.08 -12.23 -21.20
C ILE A 20 -12.19 -13.08 -20.54
N TYR A 21 -13.25 -12.42 -20.03
CA TYR A 21 -14.47 -13.05 -19.55
C TYR A 21 -15.64 -12.72 -20.48
N GLN A 22 -16.49 -13.72 -20.74
CA GLN A 22 -17.71 -13.52 -21.49
C GLN A 22 -18.73 -12.73 -20.66
N LYS A 23 -19.35 -11.72 -21.24
CA LYS A 23 -20.48 -11.04 -20.60
C LYS A 23 -21.69 -11.97 -20.48
N THR A 24 -22.35 -11.99 -19.34
CA THR A 24 -23.57 -12.77 -19.14
C THR A 24 -24.79 -12.07 -19.77
N ALA A 25 -24.85 -10.75 -19.68
CA ALA A 25 -25.96 -9.94 -20.20
C ALA A 25 -25.50 -8.49 -20.43
N GLY A 26 -26.33 -7.68 -21.07
CA GLY A 26 -26.08 -6.26 -21.33
C GLY A 26 -25.34 -6.01 -22.64
N HIS A 27 -25.17 -4.73 -22.96
CA HIS A 27 -24.55 -4.26 -24.19
C HIS A 27 -23.30 -3.41 -23.89
N ILE A 28 -22.28 -3.54 -24.72
CA ILE A 28 -21.12 -2.66 -24.73
C ILE A 28 -21.20 -1.89 -26.03
N ILE A 29 -21.10 -0.56 -25.96
CA ILE A 29 -21.16 0.32 -27.12
C ILE A 29 -19.83 1.05 -27.23
N LEU A 30 -19.17 0.93 -28.38
CA LEU A 30 -17.93 1.63 -28.72
C LEU A 30 -18.19 2.48 -29.96
N GLU A 31 -17.96 3.80 -29.88
CA GLU A 31 -18.20 4.75 -30.97
C GLU A 31 -19.63 4.63 -31.57
N GLY A 32 -20.63 4.45 -30.73
CA GLY A 32 -22.03 4.32 -31.11
C GLY A 32 -22.42 2.98 -31.74
N LYS A 33 -21.51 2.02 -31.83
CA LYS A 33 -21.78 0.68 -32.36
C LYS A 33 -21.67 -0.39 -31.26
N GLU A 34 -22.47 -1.43 -31.39
CA GLU A 34 -22.37 -2.54 -30.47
C GLU A 34 -20.99 -3.20 -30.61
N PHE A 35 -20.31 -3.34 -29.45
CA PHE A 35 -18.99 -3.93 -29.33
C PHE A 35 -19.10 -5.32 -28.72
N ASN A 36 -18.80 -6.34 -29.50
CA ASN A 36 -18.90 -7.74 -29.11
C ASN A 36 -17.69 -8.54 -29.62
N PRO A 37 -16.49 -8.30 -29.03
CA PRO A 37 -15.28 -8.96 -29.49
C PRO A 37 -15.32 -10.47 -29.17
N LYS A 38 -14.62 -11.26 -29.99
CA LYS A 38 -14.53 -12.72 -29.83
C LYS A 38 -13.49 -13.13 -28.79
N ASN A 39 -12.47 -12.34 -28.59
CA ASN A 39 -11.36 -12.56 -27.65
C ASN A 39 -10.56 -11.25 -27.43
N ALA A 40 -9.56 -11.28 -26.57
CA ALA A 40 -8.75 -10.11 -26.23
C ALA A 40 -8.02 -9.49 -27.43
N LEU A 41 -7.49 -10.30 -28.34
CA LEU A 41 -6.84 -9.81 -29.57
C LEU A 41 -7.85 -9.10 -30.50
N ASP A 42 -9.08 -9.54 -30.49
CA ASP A 42 -10.15 -8.87 -31.25
C ASP A 42 -10.55 -7.56 -30.60
N ALA A 43 -10.57 -7.49 -29.27
CA ALA A 43 -10.77 -6.23 -28.54
C ALA A 43 -9.63 -5.22 -28.86
N GLU A 44 -8.38 -5.67 -28.89
CA GLU A 44 -7.23 -4.84 -29.28
C GLU A 44 -7.35 -4.31 -30.72
N LYS A 45 -7.80 -5.14 -31.67
CA LYS A 45 -8.05 -4.69 -33.06
C LYS A 45 -9.11 -3.61 -33.17
N HIS A 46 -10.07 -3.58 -32.26
CA HIS A 46 -11.07 -2.52 -32.20
C HIS A 46 -10.58 -1.26 -31.46
N GLY A 47 -9.34 -1.31 -30.93
CA GLY A 47 -8.69 -0.17 -30.30
C GLY A 47 -8.88 -0.10 -28.78
N ILE A 48 -9.19 -1.20 -28.10
CA ILE A 48 -9.16 -1.26 -26.63
C ILE A 48 -7.85 -1.89 -26.19
N SER A 49 -7.12 -1.23 -25.29
CA SER A 49 -5.87 -1.74 -24.73
C SER A 49 -5.84 -1.59 -23.21
N ILE A 50 -4.96 -2.37 -22.58
CA ILE A 50 -4.84 -2.40 -21.11
C ILE A 50 -3.38 -2.40 -20.67
N ILE A 51 -3.10 -1.66 -19.59
CA ILE A 51 -1.90 -1.74 -18.77
C ILE A 51 -2.34 -2.36 -17.45
N MET A 52 -1.86 -3.57 -17.15
CA MET A 52 -2.32 -4.37 -16.00
C MET A 52 -1.57 -4.00 -14.71
N GLN A 53 -2.08 -4.34 -13.56
CA GLN A 53 -1.45 -4.15 -12.26
C GLN A 53 -0.08 -4.84 -12.17
N GLN A 54 -0.01 -6.12 -12.55
CA GLN A 54 1.25 -6.85 -12.68
C GLN A 54 1.60 -7.00 -14.17
N PRO A 55 2.87 -6.79 -14.57
CA PRO A 55 3.28 -6.96 -15.95
C PRO A 55 2.98 -8.37 -16.43
N ASN A 56 2.11 -8.50 -17.43
CA ASN A 56 1.82 -9.77 -18.08
C ASN A 56 2.72 -9.94 -19.31
N ASN A 57 4.01 -10.04 -19.05
CA ASN A 57 5.06 -10.11 -20.04
C ASN A 57 5.67 -11.51 -20.07
N LEU A 58 6.22 -11.93 -21.22
CA LEU A 58 6.89 -13.20 -21.40
C LEU A 58 8.41 -13.03 -21.17
N PRO A 59 8.96 -13.52 -20.05
CA PRO A 59 10.36 -13.23 -19.66
C PRO A 59 11.40 -13.84 -20.61
N ASN A 60 11.05 -14.92 -21.30
CA ASN A 60 11.94 -15.64 -22.22
C ASN A 60 11.95 -15.09 -23.66
N LEU A 61 11.14 -14.05 -23.94
CA LEU A 61 11.10 -13.39 -25.24
C LEU A 61 11.84 -12.05 -25.18
N MET A 62 12.28 -11.58 -26.35
CA MET A 62 12.85 -10.26 -26.49
C MET A 62 11.81 -9.13 -26.25
N VAL A 63 12.30 -7.94 -25.97
CA VAL A 63 11.46 -6.75 -25.79
C VAL A 63 10.58 -6.49 -27.02
N CYS A 64 11.15 -6.56 -28.23
CA CYS A 64 10.37 -6.36 -29.47
C CYS A 64 9.26 -7.40 -29.65
N GLU A 65 9.51 -8.66 -29.26
CA GLU A 65 8.48 -9.72 -29.31
C GLU A 65 7.38 -9.45 -28.28
N ASN A 66 7.72 -9.01 -27.08
CA ASN A 66 6.75 -8.64 -26.06
C ASN A 66 5.87 -7.46 -26.48
N ILE A 67 6.44 -6.44 -27.15
CA ILE A 67 5.66 -5.27 -27.65
C ILE A 67 4.64 -5.69 -28.71
N PHE A 68 4.99 -6.64 -29.58
CA PHE A 68 4.15 -7.04 -30.71
C PHE A 68 3.49 -8.42 -30.56
N ILE A 69 3.47 -8.96 -29.36
CA ILE A 69 2.89 -10.29 -29.11
C ILE A 69 1.47 -10.39 -29.67
N GLY A 70 1.18 -11.51 -30.35
CA GLY A 70 -0.12 -11.73 -31.01
C GLY A 70 -0.31 -10.95 -32.31
N ARG A 71 0.64 -10.10 -32.71
CA ARG A 71 0.62 -9.27 -33.92
C ARG A 71 1.81 -9.52 -34.84
N ASP A 72 2.51 -10.60 -34.66
CA ASP A 72 3.74 -10.97 -35.39
C ASP A 72 3.50 -11.07 -36.91
N LYS A 73 2.29 -11.39 -37.34
CA LYS A 73 1.91 -11.51 -38.75
C LYS A 73 2.20 -10.26 -39.57
N GLN A 74 2.17 -9.07 -38.99
CA GLN A 74 2.52 -7.80 -39.67
C GLN A 74 3.99 -7.71 -40.08
N PHE A 75 4.85 -8.52 -39.46
CA PHE A 75 6.29 -8.61 -39.73
C PHE A 75 6.66 -9.78 -40.62
N PHE A 76 5.72 -10.61 -41.06
CA PHE A 76 6.01 -11.74 -41.90
C PHE A 76 6.37 -11.30 -43.33
N ASN A 77 7.35 -11.96 -43.93
CA ASN A 77 7.64 -11.83 -45.37
C ASN A 77 6.71 -12.79 -46.16
N ARG A 78 6.88 -12.83 -47.48
CA ARG A 78 6.11 -13.72 -48.37
C ARG A 78 6.30 -15.23 -48.06
N LEU A 79 7.40 -15.58 -47.38
CA LEU A 79 7.72 -16.94 -46.96
C LEU A 79 7.33 -17.23 -45.50
N SER A 80 6.50 -16.39 -44.89
CA SER A 80 6.09 -16.50 -43.50
C SER A 80 7.21 -16.42 -42.46
N LEU A 81 8.38 -15.87 -42.84
CA LEU A 81 9.50 -15.63 -41.94
C LEU A 81 9.43 -14.22 -41.36
N ILE A 82 9.77 -14.08 -40.08
CA ILE A 82 9.73 -12.77 -39.35
C ILE A 82 10.89 -11.89 -39.88
N ARG A 83 10.56 -10.67 -40.23
CA ARG A 83 11.49 -9.60 -40.57
C ARG A 83 11.99 -8.91 -39.30
N TRP A 84 12.88 -9.57 -38.58
CA TRP A 84 13.41 -9.13 -37.29
C TRP A 84 13.91 -7.71 -37.28
N LYS A 85 14.63 -7.29 -38.31
CA LYS A 85 15.15 -5.91 -38.41
C LYS A 85 14.01 -4.89 -38.36
N LYS A 86 12.95 -5.12 -39.13
CA LYS A 86 11.78 -4.23 -39.13
C LYS A 86 11.06 -4.21 -37.77
N GLN A 87 10.91 -5.37 -37.14
CA GLN A 87 10.27 -5.48 -35.82
C GLN A 87 11.08 -4.73 -34.75
N MET A 88 12.40 -4.84 -34.77
CA MET A 88 13.29 -4.13 -33.84
C MET A 88 13.28 -2.61 -34.09
N GLU A 89 13.26 -2.17 -35.35
CA GLU A 89 13.19 -0.76 -35.72
C GLU A 89 11.88 -0.12 -35.24
N GLU A 90 10.74 -0.78 -35.45
CA GLU A 90 9.44 -0.30 -34.97
C GLU A 90 9.36 -0.30 -33.44
N ALA A 91 9.87 -1.33 -32.76
CA ALA A 91 9.94 -1.37 -31.30
C ALA A 91 10.81 -0.22 -30.75
N SER A 92 11.99 0.01 -31.37
CA SER A 92 12.87 1.11 -31.00
C SER A 92 12.19 2.47 -31.15
N ALA A 93 11.46 2.68 -32.24
CA ALA A 93 10.72 3.92 -32.48
C ALA A 93 9.65 4.18 -31.41
N ILE A 94 8.93 3.12 -30.98
CA ILE A 94 7.94 3.22 -29.91
C ILE A 94 8.60 3.56 -28.58
N LEU A 95 9.65 2.83 -28.19
CA LEU A 95 10.39 3.04 -26.95
C LEU A 95 10.96 4.47 -26.88
N ASN A 96 11.61 4.93 -27.95
CA ASN A 96 12.16 6.28 -28.01
C ASN A 96 11.08 7.37 -27.91
N ARG A 97 9.95 7.19 -28.59
CA ARG A 97 8.80 8.12 -28.51
C ARG A 97 8.28 8.26 -27.08
N LEU A 98 8.30 7.18 -26.30
CA LEU A 98 7.85 7.15 -24.90
C LEU A 98 8.96 7.54 -23.90
N GLY A 99 10.15 7.88 -24.39
CA GLY A 99 11.30 8.25 -23.55
C GLY A 99 11.91 7.08 -22.76
N PHE A 100 11.74 5.82 -23.24
CA PHE A 100 12.31 4.62 -22.64
C PHE A 100 13.62 4.20 -23.31
N ASN A 101 14.55 5.17 -23.41
CA ASN A 101 15.79 5.05 -24.21
C ASN A 101 16.78 4.01 -23.67
N ASP A 102 16.64 3.62 -22.40
CA ASP A 102 17.52 2.64 -21.75
C ASP A 102 17.18 1.18 -22.09
N ILE A 103 16.06 0.96 -22.79
CA ILE A 103 15.58 -0.37 -23.16
C ILE A 103 15.91 -0.67 -24.62
N LYS A 104 16.66 -1.73 -24.87
CA LYS A 104 16.98 -2.17 -26.24
C LYS A 104 15.99 -3.23 -26.74
N PRO A 105 15.49 -3.14 -27.99
CA PRO A 105 14.51 -4.08 -28.53
C PRO A 105 14.95 -5.54 -28.57
N ASN A 106 16.26 -5.81 -28.65
CA ASN A 106 16.84 -7.15 -28.71
C ASN A 106 17.20 -7.74 -27.34
N GLN A 107 16.95 -7.05 -26.23
CA GLN A 107 17.18 -7.59 -24.89
C GLN A 107 16.10 -8.62 -24.53
N LEU A 108 16.49 -9.66 -23.79
CA LEU A 108 15.52 -10.55 -23.15
C LEU A 108 14.80 -9.81 -22.05
N LEU A 109 13.50 -9.98 -21.97
CA LEU A 109 12.70 -9.32 -20.94
C LEU A 109 13.12 -9.71 -19.51
N SER A 110 13.57 -10.95 -19.30
CA SER A 110 14.10 -11.43 -18.02
C SER A 110 15.34 -10.70 -17.52
N SER A 111 16.05 -9.96 -18.39
CA SER A 111 17.21 -9.15 -18.01
C SER A 111 16.84 -7.75 -17.52
N LEU A 112 15.58 -7.35 -17.66
CA LEU A 112 15.08 -6.04 -17.29
C LEU A 112 14.68 -5.98 -15.81
N THR A 113 14.76 -4.80 -15.22
CA THR A 113 14.16 -4.52 -13.91
C THR A 113 12.63 -4.59 -14.00
N PHE A 114 11.96 -4.70 -12.85
CA PHE A 114 10.50 -4.66 -12.80
C PHE A 114 9.94 -3.38 -13.44
N GLU A 115 10.57 -2.25 -13.19
CA GLU A 115 10.19 -0.95 -13.73
C GLU A 115 10.33 -0.91 -15.27
N GLN A 116 11.46 -1.39 -15.80
CA GLN A 116 11.67 -1.49 -17.25
C GLN A 116 10.68 -2.47 -17.91
N SER A 117 10.37 -3.58 -17.23
CA SER A 117 9.34 -4.53 -17.69
C SER A 117 7.96 -3.88 -17.79
N LYS A 118 7.65 -2.97 -16.85
CA LYS A 118 6.41 -2.16 -16.88
C LYS A 118 6.41 -1.16 -18.04
N GLN A 119 7.56 -0.54 -18.33
CA GLN A 119 7.71 0.35 -19.49
C GLN A 119 7.50 -0.40 -20.81
N VAL A 120 7.94 -1.64 -20.93
CA VAL A 120 7.66 -2.49 -22.11
C VAL A 120 6.16 -2.78 -22.23
N GLU A 121 5.46 -3.03 -21.13
CA GLU A 121 4.00 -3.21 -21.14
C GLU A 121 3.26 -1.96 -21.60
N ILE A 122 3.67 -0.78 -21.12
CA ILE A 122 3.14 0.52 -21.58
C ILE A 122 3.39 0.68 -23.07
N ALA A 123 4.60 0.38 -23.56
CA ALA A 123 4.93 0.44 -24.97
C ALA A 123 4.05 -0.51 -25.80
N ARG A 124 3.79 -1.73 -25.31
CA ARG A 124 2.87 -2.69 -25.93
C ARG A 124 1.44 -2.12 -26.02
N ALA A 125 0.93 -1.60 -24.91
CA ALA A 125 -0.43 -1.06 -24.87
C ALA A 125 -0.64 0.11 -25.81
N LEU A 126 0.36 0.98 -25.96
CA LEU A 126 0.29 2.16 -26.83
C LEU A 126 0.68 1.89 -28.29
N SER A 127 1.29 0.74 -28.59
CA SER A 127 1.73 0.36 -29.95
C SER A 127 0.57 0.16 -30.93
N ILE A 128 -0.66 -0.04 -30.44
CA ILE A 128 -1.87 -0.18 -31.26
C ILE A 128 -2.58 1.14 -31.54
N ASN A 129 -2.07 2.26 -31.01
CA ASN A 129 -2.77 3.55 -31.02
C ASN A 129 -4.22 3.40 -30.53
N PRO A 130 -4.43 3.07 -29.25
CA PRO A 130 -5.73 2.69 -28.73
C PRO A 130 -6.72 3.86 -28.80
N LYS A 131 -8.01 3.54 -28.96
CA LYS A 131 -9.13 4.46 -28.77
C LYS A 131 -9.53 4.54 -27.29
N VAL A 132 -9.43 3.40 -26.60
CA VAL A 132 -9.68 3.26 -25.16
C VAL A 132 -8.48 2.59 -24.53
N LEU A 133 -7.86 3.27 -23.58
CA LEU A 133 -6.76 2.75 -22.78
C LEU A 133 -7.24 2.50 -21.35
N ILE A 134 -7.10 1.27 -20.87
CA ILE A 134 -7.41 0.89 -19.51
C ILE A 134 -6.08 0.85 -18.72
N VAL A 135 -6.03 1.51 -17.57
CA VAL A 135 -4.87 1.56 -16.67
C VAL A 135 -5.29 1.00 -15.32
N ASP A 136 -4.82 -0.20 -14.98
CA ASP A 136 -5.23 -0.91 -13.77
C ASP A 136 -4.11 -0.88 -12.72
N GLU A 137 -4.30 -0.09 -11.65
CA GLU A 137 -3.44 0.03 -10.45
C GLU A 137 -1.92 0.07 -10.72
N THR A 138 -1.50 0.83 -11.72
CA THR A 138 -0.15 0.78 -12.30
C THR A 138 0.90 1.52 -11.45
N SER A 139 0.51 2.49 -10.62
CA SER A 139 1.39 3.38 -9.86
C SER A 139 1.95 2.74 -8.57
N ALA A 140 1.29 1.74 -8.02
CA ALA A 140 1.60 1.18 -6.69
C ALA A 140 2.98 0.51 -6.56
N ALA A 141 3.63 0.16 -7.68
CA ALA A 141 4.86 -0.64 -7.70
C ALA A 141 6.06 0.05 -8.37
N VAL A 142 5.97 1.35 -8.64
CA VAL A 142 6.94 2.10 -9.46
C VAL A 142 7.53 3.26 -8.67
N SER A 143 8.76 3.68 -9.00
CA SER A 143 9.39 4.85 -8.36
C SER A 143 8.63 6.14 -8.67
N MET A 144 8.73 7.15 -7.78
CA MET A 144 8.08 8.46 -7.97
C MET A 144 8.37 9.08 -9.36
N GLY A 145 9.62 9.00 -9.83
CA GLY A 145 10.00 9.53 -11.14
C GLY A 145 9.33 8.82 -12.32
N SER A 146 9.07 7.52 -12.17
CA SER A 146 8.39 6.72 -13.20
C SER A 146 6.88 6.89 -13.18
N VAL A 147 6.30 7.21 -12.03
CA VAL A 147 4.89 7.58 -11.91
C VAL A 147 4.62 8.90 -12.65
N GLU A 148 5.46 9.91 -12.48
CA GLU A 148 5.35 11.18 -13.21
C GLU A 148 5.47 10.97 -14.73
N LYS A 149 6.41 10.13 -15.18
CA LYS A 149 6.51 9.76 -16.60
C LYS A 149 5.21 9.12 -17.12
N LEU A 150 4.62 8.20 -16.35
CA LEU A 150 3.35 7.58 -16.73
C LEU A 150 2.25 8.63 -16.86
N TYR A 151 2.14 9.55 -15.90
CA TYR A 151 1.12 10.61 -15.98
C TYR A 151 1.28 11.48 -17.21
N ASN A 152 2.50 11.90 -17.53
CA ASN A 152 2.78 12.69 -18.74
C ASN A 152 2.39 11.93 -20.02
N ILE A 153 2.68 10.63 -20.08
CA ILE A 153 2.26 9.77 -21.21
C ILE A 153 0.74 9.71 -21.31
N LEU A 154 0.03 9.55 -20.17
CA LEU A 154 -1.44 9.48 -20.18
C LEU A 154 -2.07 10.81 -20.57
N GLU A 155 -1.54 11.94 -20.11
CA GLU A 155 -1.98 13.27 -20.52
C GLU A 155 -1.80 13.48 -22.04
N GLU A 156 -0.63 13.11 -22.60
CA GLU A 156 -0.39 13.15 -24.04
C GLU A 156 -1.40 12.28 -24.82
N GLN A 157 -1.76 11.09 -24.31
CA GLN A 157 -2.77 10.25 -24.96
C GLN A 157 -4.17 10.89 -24.88
N LYS A 158 -4.51 11.50 -23.76
CA LYS A 158 -5.77 12.22 -23.57
C LYS A 158 -5.88 13.39 -24.56
N GLU A 159 -4.82 14.17 -24.75
CA GLU A 159 -4.76 15.24 -25.74
C GLU A 159 -4.96 14.74 -27.20
N LYS A 160 -4.53 13.51 -27.48
CA LYS A 160 -4.78 12.83 -28.77
C LYS A 160 -6.19 12.28 -28.90
N GLY A 161 -7.06 12.47 -27.90
CA GLY A 161 -8.45 12.02 -27.92
C GLY A 161 -8.65 10.56 -27.49
N VAL A 162 -7.66 9.93 -26.88
CA VAL A 162 -7.81 8.58 -26.31
C VAL A 162 -8.67 8.65 -25.05
N ALA A 163 -9.72 7.83 -24.98
CA ALA A 163 -10.49 7.67 -23.76
C ALA A 163 -9.72 6.80 -22.77
N ILE A 164 -9.54 7.26 -21.52
CA ILE A 164 -8.77 6.55 -20.50
C ILE A 164 -9.69 6.09 -19.37
N ILE A 165 -9.68 4.80 -19.06
CA ILE A 165 -10.28 4.23 -17.86
C ILE A 165 -9.16 4.01 -16.85
N TYR A 166 -9.07 4.90 -15.84
CA TYR A 166 -8.04 4.88 -14.83
C TYR A 166 -8.55 4.24 -13.54
N ILE A 167 -7.96 3.12 -13.16
CA ILE A 167 -8.29 2.39 -11.94
C ILE A 167 -7.17 2.60 -10.94
N SER A 168 -7.51 3.19 -9.80
CA SER A 168 -6.59 3.35 -8.67
C SER A 168 -7.35 3.26 -7.35
N HIS A 169 -6.65 2.82 -6.33
CA HIS A 169 -7.11 2.92 -4.95
C HIS A 169 -6.57 4.17 -4.24
N PHE A 170 -5.70 4.95 -4.91
CA PHE A 170 -5.22 6.25 -4.42
C PHE A 170 -6.14 7.36 -4.93
N ILE A 171 -6.86 7.97 -4.00
CA ILE A 171 -7.86 9.02 -4.34
C ILE A 171 -7.18 10.24 -4.95
N ASP A 172 -5.97 10.59 -4.48
CA ASP A 172 -5.19 11.72 -5.00
C ASP A 172 -4.86 11.56 -6.50
N GLU A 173 -4.53 10.33 -6.92
CA GLU A 173 -4.30 10.03 -8.34
C GLU A 173 -5.58 10.22 -9.17
N ILE A 174 -6.71 9.77 -8.63
CA ILE A 174 -8.02 9.94 -9.28
C ILE A 174 -8.36 11.43 -9.45
N HIS A 175 -8.12 12.23 -8.40
CA HIS A 175 -8.33 13.67 -8.47
C HIS A 175 -7.42 14.35 -9.49
N ARG A 176 -6.17 13.90 -9.59
CA ARG A 176 -5.19 14.47 -10.51
C ARG A 176 -5.47 14.12 -11.98
N MET A 177 -5.79 12.84 -12.24
CA MET A 177 -5.77 12.29 -13.60
C MET A 177 -7.13 12.23 -14.27
N CYS A 178 -8.23 12.28 -13.51
CA CYS A 178 -9.55 11.98 -14.05
C CYS A 178 -10.44 13.22 -14.14
N ASP A 179 -11.30 13.24 -15.16
CA ASP A 179 -12.34 14.28 -15.31
C ASP A 179 -13.65 13.87 -14.64
N ARG A 180 -13.91 12.57 -14.58
CA ARG A 180 -15.11 11.95 -14.00
C ARG A 180 -14.70 10.72 -13.18
N ILE A 181 -15.50 10.41 -12.19
CA ILE A 181 -15.31 9.21 -11.35
C ILE A 181 -16.58 8.36 -11.36
N THR A 182 -16.40 7.06 -11.50
CA THR A 182 -17.43 6.03 -11.36
C THR A 182 -17.10 5.13 -10.19
N ILE A 183 -18.05 4.95 -9.28
CA ILE A 183 -17.88 4.21 -8.04
C ILE A 183 -18.67 2.91 -8.12
N LEU A 184 -17.96 1.79 -7.96
CA LEU A 184 -18.54 0.46 -7.86
C LEU A 184 -18.49 -0.05 -6.41
N ARG A 185 -19.55 -0.75 -5.99
CA ARG A 185 -19.64 -1.47 -4.72
C ARG A 185 -20.48 -2.72 -4.87
N ASP A 186 -19.96 -3.86 -4.40
CA ASP A 186 -20.64 -5.17 -4.44
C ASP A 186 -21.18 -5.53 -5.85
N GLY A 187 -20.39 -5.26 -6.89
CA GLY A 187 -20.75 -5.49 -8.29
C GLY A 187 -21.78 -4.52 -8.88
N LYS A 188 -22.16 -3.48 -8.16
CA LYS A 188 -23.15 -2.49 -8.59
C LYS A 188 -22.53 -1.12 -8.82
N LEU A 189 -23.04 -0.40 -9.81
CA LEU A 189 -22.77 1.03 -10.00
C LEU A 189 -23.49 1.81 -8.89
N ILE A 190 -22.74 2.53 -8.08
CA ILE A 190 -23.28 3.37 -7.01
C ILE A 190 -23.50 4.79 -7.52
N ARG A 191 -22.47 5.38 -8.15
CA ARG A 191 -22.51 6.78 -8.61
C ARG A 191 -21.50 7.02 -9.71
N THR A 192 -21.85 7.92 -10.63
CA THR A 192 -20.90 8.55 -11.56
C THR A 192 -21.07 10.06 -11.43
N MET A 193 -19.95 10.80 -11.29
CA MET A 193 -19.98 12.26 -11.11
C MET A 193 -18.74 12.92 -11.71
N PRO A 194 -18.75 14.24 -11.98
CA PRO A 194 -17.55 15.00 -12.28
C PRO A 194 -16.57 14.96 -11.11
N ILE A 195 -15.27 14.93 -11.41
CA ILE A 195 -14.24 14.85 -10.36
C ILE A 195 -14.27 16.06 -9.42
N LYS A 196 -14.63 17.23 -9.92
CA LYS A 196 -14.73 18.47 -9.13
C LYS A 196 -15.76 18.41 -8.01
N GLU A 197 -16.76 17.54 -8.14
CA GLU A 197 -17.82 17.31 -7.13
C GLU A 197 -17.49 16.15 -6.20
N ALA A 198 -16.50 15.34 -6.56
CA ALA A 198 -16.14 14.11 -5.85
C ALA A 198 -15.13 14.41 -4.75
N THR A 199 -15.57 14.92 -3.60
CA THR A 199 -14.67 15.05 -2.43
C THR A 199 -14.24 13.67 -1.94
N THR A 200 -13.09 13.61 -1.25
CA THR A 200 -12.57 12.37 -0.67
C THR A 200 -13.63 11.67 0.19
N ASP A 201 -14.39 12.43 0.99
CA ASP A 201 -15.44 11.89 1.84
C ASP A 201 -16.61 11.29 1.04
N ILE A 202 -17.01 11.93 -0.05
CA ILE A 202 -18.05 11.41 -0.95
C ILE A 202 -17.59 10.12 -1.63
N ILE A 203 -16.35 10.07 -2.09
CA ILE A 203 -15.78 8.88 -2.71
C ILE A 203 -15.79 7.73 -1.72
N ILE A 204 -15.21 7.93 -0.53
CA ILE A 204 -15.08 6.90 0.49
C ILE A 204 -16.45 6.45 1.01
N SER A 205 -17.36 7.38 1.32
CA SER A 205 -18.71 7.02 1.79
C SER A 205 -19.49 6.23 0.75
N SER A 206 -19.34 6.57 -0.53
CA SER A 206 -19.97 5.83 -1.63
C SER A 206 -19.37 4.44 -1.81
N MET A 207 -18.06 4.28 -1.61
CA MET A 207 -17.37 2.98 -1.66
C MET A 207 -17.78 2.07 -0.49
N VAL A 208 -17.84 2.62 0.74
CA VAL A 208 -18.10 1.87 1.99
C VAL A 208 -19.60 1.69 2.27
N GLY A 209 -20.44 2.60 1.77
CA GLY A 209 -21.89 2.61 2.06
C GLY A 209 -22.30 3.15 3.42
N ARG A 210 -21.40 3.89 4.07
CA ARG A 210 -21.64 4.59 5.33
C ARG A 210 -21.15 6.02 5.19
N GLU A 211 -21.84 6.97 5.81
CA GLU A 211 -21.30 8.33 5.93
C GLU A 211 -20.00 8.28 6.72
N ILE A 212 -18.93 8.74 6.11
CA ILE A 212 -17.63 8.89 6.74
C ILE A 212 -17.47 10.39 6.97
N THR A 213 -17.66 10.78 8.21
CA THR A 213 -17.43 12.16 8.69
C THR A 213 -15.94 12.34 9.02
N LYS A 214 -15.52 13.56 9.40
CA LYS A 214 -14.17 13.86 9.95
C LYS A 214 -13.75 12.93 11.11
N SER A 215 -14.69 12.20 11.71
CA SER A 215 -14.47 11.10 12.67
C SER A 215 -13.88 9.82 12.04
N SER A 216 -13.44 9.85 10.78
CA SER A 216 -12.93 8.65 10.07
C SER A 216 -11.60 8.18 10.61
N TYR A 217 -10.74 9.09 11.07
CA TYR A 217 -9.48 8.72 11.70
C TYR A 217 -9.72 8.19 13.12
N ARG A 218 -10.56 8.89 13.90
CA ARG A 218 -10.91 8.54 15.29
C ARG A 218 -12.36 8.87 15.54
N LYS A 219 -13.07 8.01 16.28
CA LYS A 219 -14.47 8.24 16.68
C LYS A 219 -14.57 9.25 17.81
N ASN A 220 -13.58 9.27 18.70
CA ASN A 220 -13.51 10.15 19.85
C ASN A 220 -12.28 11.05 19.78
N ASP A 221 -12.50 12.34 19.69
CA ASP A 221 -11.43 13.36 19.64
C ASP A 221 -10.96 13.81 21.04
N THR A 222 -11.38 13.08 22.09
CA THR A 222 -11.02 13.43 23.47
C THR A 222 -9.64 12.89 23.84
N MET A 223 -8.89 13.70 24.61
CA MET A 223 -7.64 13.28 25.27
C MET A 223 -7.90 12.59 26.62
N GLU A 224 -9.15 12.19 26.89
CA GLU A 224 -9.53 11.49 28.10
C GLU A 224 -8.91 10.08 28.14
N GLY A 225 -8.60 9.62 29.35
CA GLY A 225 -8.05 8.28 29.57
C GLY A 225 -6.54 8.16 29.38
N ILE A 226 -5.81 9.27 29.17
CA ILE A 226 -4.35 9.28 29.12
C ILE A 226 -3.81 9.16 30.55
N GLY A 227 -3.09 8.06 30.81
CA GLY A 227 -2.53 7.73 32.09
C GLY A 227 -1.06 8.17 32.27
N ASP A 228 -0.36 7.43 33.15
CA ASP A 228 1.05 7.67 33.46
C ASP A 228 1.98 7.39 32.27
N THR A 229 3.21 7.89 32.37
CA THR A 229 4.27 7.63 31.38
C THR A 229 4.55 6.13 31.29
N LEU A 230 4.35 5.56 30.11
CA LEU A 230 4.64 4.17 29.79
C LEU A 230 6.07 4.02 29.28
N LEU A 231 6.44 4.78 28.23
CA LEU A 231 7.78 4.81 27.64
C LEU A 231 8.38 6.19 27.81
N GLU A 232 9.64 6.25 28.19
CA GLU A 232 10.46 7.45 28.14
C GLU A 232 11.85 7.10 27.58
N THR A 233 12.32 7.92 26.65
CA THR A 233 13.73 7.88 26.20
C THR A 233 14.41 9.14 26.65
N ARG A 234 15.71 9.03 27.02
CA ARG A 234 16.54 10.17 27.45
C ARG A 234 17.84 10.16 26.68
N ASN A 235 18.09 11.23 25.96
CA ASN A 235 19.32 11.52 25.23
C ASN A 235 19.80 10.33 24.37
N LEU A 236 18.86 9.63 23.71
CA LEU A 236 19.18 8.49 22.86
C LEU A 236 19.98 8.94 21.64
N ASN A 237 21.05 8.21 21.34
CA ASN A 237 21.91 8.39 20.20
C ASN A 237 22.08 7.07 19.45
N TYR A 238 22.09 7.14 18.12
CA TYR A 238 22.38 5.98 17.29
C TYR A 238 23.08 6.38 16.00
N LYS A 239 24.39 6.08 15.94
CA LYS A 239 25.26 6.32 14.77
C LYS A 239 25.06 7.74 14.23
N ASN A 240 25.14 7.88 12.88
CA ASN A 240 24.85 9.15 12.21
C ASN A 240 23.37 9.30 11.84
N LYS A 241 22.44 8.62 12.56
CA LYS A 241 21.01 8.57 12.24
C LYS A 241 20.19 9.48 13.13
N PHE A 242 20.42 9.44 14.43
CA PHE A 242 19.76 10.37 15.34
C PHE A 242 20.60 10.66 16.59
N PHE A 243 20.37 11.85 17.17
CA PHE A 243 21.17 12.42 18.23
C PHE A 243 20.27 13.06 19.28
N ASP A 244 20.54 12.78 20.55
CA ASP A 244 19.91 13.44 21.71
C ASP A 244 18.37 13.35 21.70
N VAL A 245 17.84 12.20 21.32
CA VAL A 245 16.39 12.02 21.17
C VAL A 245 15.77 11.64 22.51
N SER A 246 14.89 12.53 22.99
CA SER A 246 14.12 12.34 24.23
C SER A 246 12.63 12.47 23.91
N ILE A 247 11.87 11.36 24.03
CA ILE A 247 10.43 11.30 23.80
C ILE A 247 9.72 10.59 24.93
N ARG A 248 8.42 10.80 25.06
CA ARG A 248 7.56 10.10 26.02
C ARG A 248 6.30 9.59 25.34
N VAL A 249 5.84 8.41 25.78
CA VAL A 249 4.52 7.86 25.41
C VAL A 249 3.83 7.46 26.70
N ARG A 250 2.57 7.86 26.87
CA ARG A 250 1.77 7.52 28.06
C ARG A 250 0.85 6.33 27.79
N LYS A 251 0.31 5.73 28.84
CA LYS A 251 -0.77 4.73 28.71
C LYS A 251 -2.00 5.38 28.09
N GLY A 252 -2.63 4.73 27.12
CA GLY A 252 -3.79 5.27 26.41
C GLY A 252 -3.48 6.50 25.56
N GLU A 253 -2.22 6.68 25.11
CA GLU A 253 -1.80 7.78 24.23
C GLU A 253 -1.33 7.25 22.89
N ILE A 254 -1.68 7.94 21.81
CA ILE A 254 -1.10 7.77 20.48
C ILE A 254 -0.14 8.93 20.25
N VAL A 255 1.16 8.62 20.19
CA VAL A 255 2.22 9.59 19.89
C VAL A 255 2.71 9.37 18.47
N GLY A 256 2.80 10.42 17.68
CA GLY A 256 3.34 10.42 16.34
C GLY A 256 4.79 10.87 16.30
N ILE A 257 5.58 10.31 15.39
CA ILE A 257 6.87 10.86 14.98
C ILE A 257 6.80 11.12 13.49
N GLY A 258 6.83 12.40 13.12
CA GLY A 258 6.88 12.87 11.74
C GLY A 258 8.29 13.25 11.33
N GLY A 259 8.71 12.84 10.15
CA GLY A 259 10.01 13.21 9.60
C GLY A 259 10.12 12.85 8.13
N ILE A 260 10.79 13.68 7.34
CA ILE A 260 11.06 13.36 5.94
C ILE A 260 12.08 12.20 5.87
N GLY A 261 12.02 11.42 4.81
CA GLY A 261 12.87 10.24 4.64
C GLY A 261 14.33 10.48 5.00
N GLY A 262 14.89 9.66 5.89
CA GLY A 262 16.23 9.81 6.42
C GLY A 262 16.35 10.68 7.68
N ALA A 263 15.23 11.17 8.25
CA ALA A 263 15.24 11.96 9.48
C ALA A 263 15.66 11.18 10.73
N GLY A 264 15.75 9.84 10.67
CA GLY A 264 16.15 8.98 11.80
C GLY A 264 14.97 8.41 12.60
N SER A 265 13.74 8.77 12.26
CA SER A 265 12.52 8.32 12.97
C SER A 265 12.32 6.80 12.90
N GLU A 266 12.58 6.20 11.74
CA GLU A 266 12.51 4.74 11.58
C GLU A 266 13.53 4.02 12.45
N GLU A 267 14.77 4.50 12.45
CA GLU A 267 15.85 3.95 13.28
C GLU A 267 15.53 4.08 14.77
N LEU A 268 14.87 5.16 15.19
CA LEU A 268 14.44 5.33 16.58
C LEU A 268 13.47 4.21 17.01
N GLY A 269 12.46 3.92 16.19
CA GLY A 269 11.55 2.80 16.46
C GLY A 269 12.26 1.44 16.52
N GLN A 270 13.22 1.21 15.63
CA GLN A 270 14.03 0.00 15.59
C GLN A 270 14.94 -0.14 16.83
N VAL A 271 15.48 0.98 17.36
CA VAL A 271 16.28 1.01 18.58
C VAL A 271 15.41 0.72 19.79
N ILE A 272 14.25 1.35 19.93
CA ILE A 272 13.32 1.10 21.06
C ILE A 272 12.86 -0.36 21.07
N PHE A 273 12.70 -0.99 19.91
CA PHE A 273 12.36 -2.41 19.78
C PHE A 273 13.56 -3.35 19.91
N GLY A 274 14.77 -2.83 19.98
CA GLY A 274 15.99 -3.65 20.10
C GLY A 274 16.42 -4.36 18.81
N LYS A 275 15.90 -3.97 17.65
CA LYS A 275 16.40 -4.41 16.34
C LYS A 275 17.78 -3.78 16.05
N LYS A 276 18.01 -2.60 16.61
CA LYS A 276 19.28 -1.86 16.62
C LYS A 276 19.61 -1.49 18.07
N VAL A 277 20.89 -1.38 18.42
CA VAL A 277 21.33 -1.03 19.77
C VAL A 277 21.76 0.43 19.77
N ALA A 278 21.25 1.23 20.73
CA ALA A 278 21.66 2.62 20.90
C ALA A 278 23.15 2.70 21.25
N ASP A 279 23.83 3.74 20.76
CA ASP A 279 25.23 4.00 21.14
C ASP A 279 25.31 4.60 22.55
N SER A 280 24.31 5.43 22.91
CA SER A 280 24.20 6.03 24.24
C SER A 280 22.77 6.49 24.53
N GLY A 281 22.52 6.93 25.77
CA GLY A 281 21.22 7.32 26.26
C GLY A 281 20.51 6.20 27.00
N GLU A 282 19.28 6.44 27.39
CA GLU A 282 18.53 5.54 28.26
C GLU A 282 17.09 5.36 27.79
N ILE A 283 16.57 4.15 27.99
CA ILE A 283 15.15 3.79 27.75
C ILE A 283 14.53 3.37 29.06
N PHE A 284 13.39 3.96 29.37
CA PHE A 284 12.60 3.59 30.58
C PHE A 284 11.22 3.10 30.15
N LEU A 285 10.74 2.06 30.82
CA LEU A 285 9.35 1.59 30.71
C LEU A 285 8.74 1.58 32.12
N GLU A 286 7.62 2.29 32.28
CA GLU A 286 6.98 2.47 33.59
C GLU A 286 7.97 2.90 34.68
N GLY A 287 8.85 3.84 34.35
CA GLY A 287 9.88 4.38 35.24
C GLY A 287 11.10 3.49 35.49
N LYS A 288 11.09 2.23 35.00
CA LYS A 288 12.21 1.31 35.13
C LYS A 288 13.15 1.41 33.94
N LYS A 289 14.43 1.58 34.17
CA LYS A 289 15.46 1.58 33.12
C LYS A 289 15.55 0.20 32.48
N LEU A 290 15.50 0.15 31.16
CA LEU A 290 15.58 -1.06 30.37
C LEU A 290 16.93 -1.18 29.67
N HIS A 291 17.40 -2.41 29.53
CA HIS A 291 18.50 -2.78 28.66
C HIS A 291 17.96 -3.60 27.48
N ILE A 292 17.66 -2.91 26.38
CA ILE A 292 17.10 -3.53 25.17
C ILE A 292 18.22 -3.68 24.14
N ASN A 293 18.71 -4.90 23.98
CA ASN A 293 19.78 -5.26 23.04
C ASN A 293 19.32 -6.29 21.98
N SER A 294 18.07 -6.69 22.04
CA SER A 294 17.48 -7.62 21.08
C SER A 294 15.96 -7.52 21.05
N PRO A 295 15.28 -7.89 19.93
CA PRO A 295 13.83 -7.98 19.85
C PRO A 295 13.21 -8.89 20.91
N ASN A 296 13.87 -10.00 21.27
CA ASN A 296 13.38 -10.92 22.30
C ASN A 296 13.24 -10.22 23.67
N ARG A 297 14.19 -9.35 24.03
CA ARG A 297 14.10 -8.55 25.25
C ARG A 297 12.95 -7.56 25.21
N ALA A 298 12.74 -6.87 24.06
CA ALA A 298 11.61 -5.98 23.89
C ALA A 298 10.28 -6.72 24.02
N MET A 299 10.16 -7.94 23.45
CA MET A 299 8.97 -8.78 23.61
C MET A 299 8.71 -9.20 25.06
N ASP A 300 9.75 -9.50 25.83
CA ASP A 300 9.63 -9.82 27.27
C ASP A 300 9.09 -8.62 28.06
N TYR A 301 9.46 -7.40 27.67
CA TYR A 301 8.92 -6.13 28.19
C TYR A 301 7.58 -5.73 27.59
N LYS A 302 6.92 -6.59 26.81
CA LYS A 302 5.63 -6.33 26.18
C LYS A 302 5.63 -5.12 25.21
N ILE A 303 6.75 -4.94 24.52
CA ILE A 303 6.89 -3.99 23.42
C ILE A 303 6.68 -4.75 22.11
N GLY A 304 5.77 -4.26 21.25
CA GLY A 304 5.52 -4.78 19.92
C GLY A 304 6.01 -3.82 18.84
N TYR A 305 6.36 -4.35 17.67
CA TYR A 305 6.85 -3.56 16.54
C TYR A 305 6.23 -4.02 15.21
N VAL A 306 5.49 -3.13 14.56
CA VAL A 306 4.97 -3.32 13.21
C VAL A 306 5.90 -2.57 12.25
N PRO A 307 6.67 -3.26 11.40
CA PRO A 307 7.64 -2.63 10.51
C PRO A 307 6.97 -1.98 9.29
N LYS A 308 7.69 -1.07 8.63
CA LYS A 308 7.30 -0.39 7.39
C LYS A 308 7.08 -1.38 6.24
N ASP A 309 7.95 -2.38 6.10
CA ASP A 309 7.79 -3.50 5.15
C ASP A 309 7.32 -4.75 5.90
N ARG A 310 5.99 -4.86 6.03
CA ARG A 310 5.37 -6.00 6.75
C ARG A 310 5.66 -7.35 6.09
N ASP A 311 5.78 -7.40 4.76
CA ASP A 311 5.91 -8.66 4.03
C ASP A 311 7.32 -9.25 4.13
N ARG A 312 8.34 -8.40 4.30
CA ARG A 312 9.74 -8.82 4.47
C ARG A 312 10.15 -8.96 5.94
N GLU A 313 9.66 -8.07 6.81
CA GLU A 313 10.14 -7.93 8.19
C GLU A 313 9.09 -8.28 9.24
N GLY A 314 7.81 -8.16 8.91
CA GLY A 314 6.71 -8.32 9.85
C GLY A 314 6.08 -9.70 9.85
N LEU A 315 6.05 -10.37 8.71
CA LEU A 315 5.33 -11.61 8.47
C LEU A 315 6.21 -12.66 7.80
N ILE A 316 5.92 -13.91 8.04
CA ILE A 316 6.44 -15.04 7.26
C ILE A 316 5.34 -15.38 6.24
N VAL A 317 5.35 -14.70 5.10
CA VAL A 317 4.25 -14.71 4.12
C VAL A 317 3.91 -16.11 3.58
N LYS A 318 4.85 -17.04 3.59
CA LYS A 318 4.66 -18.45 3.19
C LYS A 318 3.97 -19.29 4.27
N PHE A 319 3.89 -18.80 5.50
CA PHE A 319 3.21 -19.48 6.60
C PHE A 319 1.74 -19.05 6.68
N ASN A 320 0.95 -19.84 7.37
CA ASN A 320 -0.46 -19.54 7.57
C ASN A 320 -0.69 -18.42 8.62
N VAL A 321 -1.91 -17.93 8.68
CA VAL A 321 -2.34 -16.86 9.61
C VAL A 321 -2.05 -17.25 11.06
N ARG A 322 -2.37 -18.47 11.46
CA ARG A 322 -2.19 -19.00 12.82
C ARG A 322 -0.74 -18.94 13.28
N LEU A 323 0.20 -19.44 12.48
CA LEU A 323 1.62 -19.43 12.80
C LEU A 323 2.18 -18.00 12.88
N ASN A 324 1.73 -17.11 11.99
CA ASN A 324 2.14 -15.71 12.02
C ASN A 324 1.67 -14.99 13.30
N ILE A 325 0.41 -15.19 13.70
CA ILE A 325 -0.12 -14.60 14.94
C ILE A 325 0.60 -15.15 16.16
N SER A 326 0.92 -16.43 16.17
CA SER A 326 1.56 -17.12 17.30
C SER A 326 3.05 -16.83 17.44
N ALA A 327 3.71 -16.36 16.37
CA ALA A 327 5.17 -16.20 16.31
C ALA A 327 5.78 -15.34 17.44
N ALA A 328 5.06 -14.30 17.89
CA ALA A 328 5.51 -13.45 19.01
C ALA A 328 5.04 -13.94 20.39
N ASN A 329 4.19 -14.97 20.45
CA ASN A 329 3.52 -15.43 21.66
C ASN A 329 3.86 -16.87 22.06
N ILE A 330 4.91 -17.44 21.49
CA ILE A 330 5.29 -18.86 21.68
C ILE A 330 5.40 -19.21 23.15
N LYS A 331 6.00 -18.36 23.97
CA LYS A 331 6.17 -18.61 25.43
C LYS A 331 4.84 -18.82 26.15
N ASN A 332 3.77 -18.15 25.73
CA ASN A 332 2.47 -18.24 26.39
C ASN A 332 1.62 -19.41 25.89
N ILE A 333 1.94 -19.96 24.72
CA ILE A 333 1.23 -21.13 24.14
C ILE A 333 1.97 -22.45 24.35
N GLN A 334 3.11 -22.42 25.06
CA GLN A 334 3.86 -23.62 25.43
C GLN A 334 3.30 -24.28 26.70
N LYS A 335 3.28 -25.59 26.68
CA LYS A 335 3.06 -26.43 27.87
C LYS A 335 4.17 -27.48 27.97
N ARG A 336 4.96 -27.46 29.04
CA ARG A 336 6.10 -28.38 29.25
C ARG A 336 7.10 -28.43 28.08
N GLY A 337 7.36 -27.29 27.43
CA GLY A 337 8.30 -27.18 26.30
C GLY A 337 7.72 -27.48 24.91
N PHE A 338 6.47 -27.97 24.82
CA PHE A 338 5.78 -28.24 23.58
C PHE A 338 4.69 -27.19 23.29
N ILE A 339 4.40 -26.94 22.02
CA ILE A 339 3.32 -26.02 21.62
C ILE A 339 1.97 -26.70 21.89
N ASP A 340 1.10 -26.01 22.63
CA ASP A 340 -0.30 -26.39 22.80
C ASP A 340 -1.11 -25.93 21.58
N PHE A 341 -1.29 -26.81 20.60
CA PHE A 341 -1.99 -26.51 19.35
C PHE A 341 -3.45 -26.08 19.52
N LYS A 342 -4.12 -26.53 20.60
CA LYS A 342 -5.48 -26.07 20.89
C LYS A 342 -5.49 -24.62 21.34
N LYS A 343 -4.59 -24.27 22.25
CA LYS A 343 -4.42 -22.90 22.74
C LYS A 343 -3.95 -21.97 21.64
N GLU A 344 -3.02 -22.42 20.78
CA GLU A 344 -2.56 -21.69 19.60
C GLU A 344 -3.71 -21.40 18.64
N GLY A 345 -4.51 -22.43 18.27
CA GLY A 345 -5.64 -22.27 17.38
C GLY A 345 -6.67 -21.29 17.91
N LYS A 346 -7.08 -21.47 19.18
CA LYS A 346 -8.04 -20.55 19.82
C LYS A 346 -7.54 -19.11 19.85
N ASN A 347 -6.28 -18.89 20.19
CA ASN A 347 -5.68 -17.56 20.23
C ASN A 347 -5.69 -16.89 18.85
N ALA A 348 -5.39 -17.64 17.79
CA ALA A 348 -5.44 -17.13 16.43
C ALA A 348 -6.87 -16.83 15.96
N GLU A 349 -7.84 -17.69 16.29
CA GLU A 349 -9.26 -17.46 15.99
C GLU A 349 -9.80 -16.22 16.70
N ASP A 350 -9.49 -16.04 17.98
CA ASP A 350 -9.88 -14.87 18.76
C ASP A 350 -9.31 -13.58 18.15
N ALA A 351 -8.04 -13.60 17.74
CA ALA A 351 -7.39 -12.46 17.09
C ALA A 351 -7.99 -12.17 15.70
N VAL A 352 -8.31 -13.20 14.92
CA VAL A 352 -8.98 -13.05 13.61
C VAL A 352 -10.37 -12.41 13.78
N LYS A 353 -11.14 -12.83 14.78
CA LYS A 353 -12.45 -12.25 15.09
C LYS A 353 -12.34 -10.82 15.58
N LEU A 354 -11.42 -10.57 16.52
CA LEU A 354 -11.22 -9.23 17.13
C LEU A 354 -10.89 -8.18 16.06
N LEU A 355 -9.97 -8.51 15.14
CA LEU A 355 -9.50 -7.58 14.11
C LEU A 355 -10.28 -7.70 12.80
N LYS A 356 -11.31 -8.55 12.75
CA LYS A 356 -12.13 -8.80 11.55
C LYS A 356 -11.25 -9.09 10.33
N ILE A 357 -10.28 -10.01 10.49
CA ILE A 357 -9.40 -10.44 9.39
C ILE A 357 -10.22 -11.28 8.43
N LYS A 358 -10.32 -10.85 7.17
CA LYS A 358 -11.02 -11.60 6.12
C LYS A 358 -10.11 -12.73 5.64
N THR A 359 -10.34 -13.92 6.16
CA THR A 359 -9.67 -15.18 5.80
C THR A 359 -10.67 -16.33 5.83
N PRO A 360 -10.58 -17.34 4.95
CA PRO A 360 -11.42 -18.53 5.03
C PRO A 360 -11.28 -19.26 6.38
N ASP A 361 -10.05 -19.43 6.83
CA ASP A 361 -9.68 -20.04 8.12
C ASP A 361 -8.31 -19.53 8.60
N THR A 362 -7.86 -19.98 9.77
CA THR A 362 -6.56 -19.61 10.34
C THR A 362 -5.39 -20.39 9.73
N LEU A 363 -5.65 -21.43 8.95
CA LEU A 363 -4.64 -22.23 8.24
C LEU A 363 -4.34 -21.68 6.83
N THR A 364 -5.11 -20.70 6.38
CA THR A 364 -4.90 -20.01 5.11
C THR A 364 -3.54 -19.31 5.10
N THR A 365 -2.78 -19.46 4.02
CA THR A 365 -1.45 -18.84 3.84
C THR A 365 -1.59 -17.32 3.77
N VAL A 366 -0.75 -16.60 4.51
CA VAL A 366 -0.78 -15.13 4.57
C VAL A 366 -0.58 -14.48 3.19
N ASN A 367 0.21 -15.10 2.31
CA ASN A 367 0.43 -14.59 0.96
C ASN A 367 -0.84 -14.47 0.11
N SER A 368 -1.88 -15.27 0.38
CA SER A 368 -3.16 -15.21 -0.34
C SER A 368 -4.10 -14.10 0.14
N LEU A 369 -3.76 -13.41 1.23
CA LEU A 369 -4.57 -12.34 1.79
C LEU A 369 -4.30 -11.01 1.10
N SER A 370 -5.30 -10.11 1.10
CA SER A 370 -5.13 -8.72 0.67
C SER A 370 -4.15 -7.97 1.58
N GLY A 371 -3.58 -6.86 1.07
CA GLY A 371 -2.65 -6.01 1.82
C GLY A 371 -3.18 -5.58 3.19
N GLY A 372 -4.45 -5.15 3.27
CA GLY A 372 -5.09 -4.78 4.52
C GLY A 372 -5.22 -5.93 5.51
N ASN A 373 -5.60 -7.13 5.04
CA ASN A 373 -5.68 -8.30 5.91
C ASN A 373 -4.30 -8.79 6.38
N ARG A 374 -3.26 -8.72 5.53
CA ARG A 374 -1.88 -8.97 5.96
C ARG A 374 -1.43 -7.99 7.04
N GLN A 375 -1.78 -6.71 6.91
CA GLN A 375 -1.47 -5.72 7.95
C GLN A 375 -2.17 -6.03 9.27
N LYS A 376 -3.44 -6.42 9.24
CA LYS A 376 -4.16 -6.86 10.43
C LYS A 376 -3.53 -8.09 11.08
N VAL A 377 -3.01 -9.06 10.30
CA VAL A 377 -2.25 -10.20 10.83
C VAL A 377 -0.96 -9.73 11.52
N ALA A 378 -0.24 -8.75 10.94
CA ALA A 378 0.96 -8.19 11.55
C ALA A 378 0.67 -7.48 12.88
N ILE A 379 -0.47 -6.81 13.01
CA ILE A 379 -0.94 -6.19 14.27
C ILE A 379 -1.40 -7.28 15.26
N ALA A 380 -2.17 -8.28 14.78
CA ALA A 380 -2.69 -9.40 15.57
C ALA A 380 -1.57 -10.14 16.33
N LYS A 381 -0.42 -10.33 15.69
CA LYS A 381 0.77 -10.93 16.29
C LYS A 381 1.16 -10.26 17.63
N TRP A 382 1.11 -8.93 17.68
CA TRP A 382 1.50 -8.18 18.88
C TRP A 382 0.40 -8.06 19.92
N ILE A 383 -0.87 -8.01 19.48
CA ILE A 383 -2.01 -8.12 20.39
C ILE A 383 -1.99 -9.49 21.09
N SER A 384 -1.72 -10.55 20.35
CA SER A 384 -1.59 -11.91 20.88
C SER A 384 -0.47 -12.06 21.93
N ASN A 385 0.61 -11.28 21.80
CA ASN A 385 1.67 -11.19 22.80
C ASN A 385 1.28 -10.35 24.05
N ASN A 386 0.08 -9.77 24.09
CA ASN A 386 -0.35 -8.80 25.11
C ASN A 386 0.63 -7.63 25.24
N SER A 387 1.06 -7.06 24.12
CA SER A 387 1.96 -5.92 24.12
C SER A 387 1.27 -4.68 24.68
N ASN A 388 1.93 -3.98 25.63
CA ASN A 388 1.44 -2.75 26.26
C ASN A 388 1.87 -1.50 25.48
N LEU A 389 3.03 -1.58 24.83
CA LEU A 389 3.53 -0.55 23.91
C LEU A 389 3.60 -1.12 22.49
N LEU A 390 2.99 -0.42 21.54
CA LEU A 390 3.02 -0.78 20.13
C LEU A 390 3.71 0.32 19.32
N ILE A 391 4.81 -0.02 18.68
CA ILE A 391 5.52 0.84 17.74
C ILE A 391 5.07 0.44 16.35
N MET A 392 4.49 1.36 15.60
CA MET A 392 3.93 1.14 14.28
C MET A 392 4.59 2.05 13.26
N ASN A 393 5.40 1.48 12.36
CA ASN A 393 6.09 2.23 11.32
C ASN A 393 5.25 2.20 10.04
N SER A 394 4.69 3.32 9.64
CA SER A 394 3.78 3.50 8.49
C SER A 394 2.70 2.40 8.45
N PRO A 395 1.83 2.31 9.48
CA PRO A 395 0.92 1.17 9.68
C PRO A 395 -0.07 0.97 8.56
N THR A 396 -0.30 1.97 7.72
CA THR A 396 -1.26 1.91 6.62
C THR A 396 -0.62 1.90 5.23
N ARG A 397 0.71 1.79 5.17
CA ARG A 397 1.43 1.78 3.89
C ARG A 397 1.05 0.59 3.02
N GLY A 398 0.69 0.87 1.76
CA GLY A 398 0.34 -0.17 0.78
C GLY A 398 -0.91 -0.97 1.14
N VAL A 399 -1.87 -0.33 1.82
CA VAL A 399 -3.21 -0.85 2.04
C VAL A 399 -4.24 0.05 1.34
N ASP A 400 -5.35 -0.53 0.94
CA ASP A 400 -6.46 0.21 0.35
C ASP A 400 -7.11 1.15 1.37
N VAL A 401 -7.81 2.17 0.86
CA VAL A 401 -8.39 3.24 1.69
C VAL A 401 -9.28 2.71 2.80
N ILE A 402 -10.08 1.69 2.54
CA ILE A 402 -11.01 1.13 3.52
C ILE A 402 -10.27 0.38 4.62
N SER A 403 -9.32 -0.48 4.22
CA SER A 403 -8.44 -1.15 5.18
C SER A 403 -7.65 -0.15 6.03
N LYS A 404 -7.31 1.04 5.47
CA LYS A 404 -6.67 2.13 6.21
C LYS A 404 -7.53 2.57 7.40
N TYR A 405 -8.81 2.85 7.17
CA TYR A 405 -9.75 3.23 8.24
C TYR A 405 -10.01 2.09 9.24
N GLU A 406 -10.10 0.86 8.77
CA GLU A 406 -10.24 -0.29 9.68
C GLU A 406 -9.02 -0.41 10.62
N ILE A 407 -7.81 -0.15 10.11
CA ILE A 407 -6.58 -0.13 10.90
C ILE A 407 -6.59 1.04 11.90
N TYR A 408 -7.04 2.22 11.50
CA TYR A 408 -7.18 3.36 12.41
C TYR A 408 -8.12 3.06 13.57
N HIS A 409 -9.25 2.43 13.32
CA HIS A 409 -10.16 2.00 14.39
C HIS A 409 -9.56 0.91 15.29
N ILE A 410 -8.74 0.01 14.74
CA ILE A 410 -8.00 -0.95 15.56
C ILE A 410 -7.03 -0.21 16.49
N ILE A 411 -6.28 0.76 15.97
CA ILE A 411 -5.33 1.58 16.73
C ILE A 411 -6.06 2.37 17.83
N GLU A 412 -7.19 2.99 17.51
CA GLU A 412 -8.02 3.71 18.48
C GLU A 412 -8.55 2.79 19.59
N ASN A 413 -9.03 1.60 19.26
CA ASN A 413 -9.48 0.62 20.25
C ASN A 413 -8.35 0.20 21.19
N LEU A 414 -7.15 -0.04 20.66
CA LEU A 414 -5.97 -0.37 21.46
C LEU A 414 -5.58 0.78 22.42
N LYS A 415 -5.67 2.03 21.96
CA LYS A 415 -5.53 3.21 22.83
C LYS A 415 -6.55 3.17 23.97
N ASN A 416 -7.83 2.95 23.65
CA ASN A 416 -8.92 2.93 24.62
C ASN A 416 -8.78 1.77 25.64
N GLU A 417 -8.07 0.69 25.26
CA GLU A 417 -7.66 -0.38 26.18
C GLU A 417 -6.48 0.01 27.08
N GLY A 418 -5.99 1.26 27.01
CA GLY A 418 -4.88 1.76 27.82
C GLY A 418 -3.48 1.46 27.27
N LYS A 419 -3.36 0.94 26.04
CA LYS A 419 -2.06 0.69 25.42
C LYS A 419 -1.40 1.99 24.97
N GLY A 420 -0.09 2.13 25.11
CA GLY A 420 0.69 3.21 24.52
C GLY A 420 1.02 2.88 23.06
N ILE A 421 0.86 3.84 22.16
CA ILE A 421 1.10 3.64 20.73
C ILE A 421 2.04 4.70 20.22
N LEU A 422 3.08 4.28 19.52
CA LEU A 422 4.03 5.15 18.83
C LEU A 422 3.91 4.92 17.32
N ILE A 423 3.34 5.89 16.61
CA ILE A 423 3.22 5.87 15.15
C ILE A 423 4.39 6.63 14.55
N ILE A 424 5.12 6.00 13.65
CA ILE A 424 6.16 6.63 12.85
C ILE A 424 5.64 6.70 11.42
N SER A 425 5.48 7.89 10.87
CA SER A 425 4.94 8.06 9.51
C SER A 425 5.48 9.31 8.83
N ASP A 426 5.59 9.24 7.52
CA ASP A 426 5.85 10.38 6.63
C ASP A 426 4.53 10.97 6.07
N GLU A 427 3.38 10.32 6.31
CA GLU A 427 2.05 10.81 5.95
C GLU A 427 1.50 11.74 7.04
N LEU A 428 1.58 13.06 6.82
CA LEU A 428 1.08 14.06 7.79
C LEU A 428 -0.42 13.95 8.10
N PRO A 429 -1.31 13.71 7.13
CA PRO A 429 -2.73 13.51 7.41
C PRO A 429 -2.99 12.34 8.36
N GLU A 430 -2.20 11.25 8.26
CA GLU A 430 -2.27 10.11 9.19
C GLU A 430 -1.89 10.54 10.62
N LEU A 431 -0.78 11.26 10.76
CA LEU A 431 -0.31 11.71 12.07
C LEU A 431 -1.30 12.69 12.71
N ILE A 432 -1.75 13.70 11.97
CA ILE A 432 -2.73 14.71 12.45
C ILE A 432 -4.06 14.04 12.80
N GLY A 433 -4.52 13.10 11.96
CA GLY A 433 -5.78 12.40 12.17
C GLY A 433 -5.76 11.44 13.35
N MET A 434 -4.63 10.79 13.63
CA MET A 434 -4.55 9.70 14.61
C MET A 434 -3.93 10.09 15.95
N CYS A 435 -2.91 10.96 15.97
CA CYS A 435 -2.08 11.16 17.14
C CYS A 435 -2.68 12.17 18.14
N ASP A 436 -2.49 11.94 19.42
CA ASP A 436 -2.77 12.90 20.50
C ASP A 436 -1.65 13.94 20.59
N ARG A 437 -0.42 13.52 20.23
CA ARG A 437 0.78 14.33 20.26
C ARG A 437 1.74 13.88 19.14
N ILE A 438 2.43 14.85 18.52
CA ILE A 438 3.38 14.59 17.43
C ILE A 438 4.72 15.21 17.79
N TYR A 439 5.79 14.43 17.68
CA TYR A 439 7.15 14.92 17.61
C TYR A 439 7.55 15.03 16.14
N THR A 440 8.19 16.15 15.77
CA THR A 440 8.81 16.30 14.46
C THR A 440 10.29 16.02 14.56
N MET A 441 10.81 15.32 13.54
CA MET A 441 12.24 14.99 13.43
C MET A 441 12.84 15.55 12.15
N ARG A 442 14.02 16.16 12.29
CA ARG A 442 14.83 16.66 11.18
C ARG A 442 16.30 16.41 11.45
N LYS A 443 17.02 15.84 10.46
CA LYS A 443 18.46 15.55 10.54
C LYS A 443 18.87 14.84 11.85
N GLY A 444 18.05 13.89 12.28
CA GLY A 444 18.31 13.07 13.46
C GLY A 444 17.98 13.72 14.81
N ARG A 445 17.35 14.88 14.86
CA ARG A 445 16.98 15.58 16.11
C ARG A 445 15.50 15.86 16.17
N ILE A 446 14.95 15.90 17.38
CA ILE A 446 13.59 16.41 17.61
C ILE A 446 13.61 17.92 17.40
N THR A 447 12.72 18.42 16.58
CA THR A 447 12.59 19.85 16.23
C THR A 447 11.35 20.51 16.82
N GLY A 448 10.36 19.71 17.21
CA GLY A 448 9.13 20.23 17.82
C GLY A 448 8.29 19.14 18.47
N GLU A 449 7.41 19.57 19.38
CA GLU A 449 6.36 18.76 20.01
C GLU A 449 5.03 19.49 19.85
N PHE A 450 4.05 18.86 19.25
CA PHE A 450 2.74 19.41 18.93
C PHE A 450 1.65 18.56 19.59
N ARG A 451 0.63 19.21 20.14
CA ARG A 451 -0.50 18.54 20.79
C ARG A 451 -1.78 18.80 20.02
N ARG A 452 -2.65 17.80 19.96
CA ARG A 452 -3.92 17.86 19.22
C ARG A 452 -4.82 19.02 19.64
N ASP A 453 -4.80 19.40 20.92
CA ASP A 453 -5.66 20.43 21.52
C ASP A 453 -5.21 21.88 21.23
N ARG A 454 -4.01 22.08 20.63
CA ARG A 454 -3.43 23.43 20.50
C ARG A 454 -3.07 23.83 19.08
N ASP A 455 -2.18 23.07 18.41
CA ASP A 455 -1.52 23.58 17.20
C ASP A 455 -1.11 22.48 16.22
N MET A 456 -2.02 21.58 15.79
CA MET A 456 -1.71 20.57 14.77
C MET A 456 -2.17 21.01 13.38
N SER A 457 -1.46 21.94 12.74
CA SER A 457 -1.65 22.20 11.32
C SER A 457 -0.55 21.56 10.48
N GLU A 458 -0.88 21.17 9.27
CA GLU A 458 0.06 20.56 8.33
C GLU A 458 1.23 21.50 8.03
N GLU A 459 0.97 22.81 7.86
CA GLU A 459 1.99 23.82 7.61
C GLU A 459 3.00 23.94 8.76
N MET A 460 2.54 23.87 10.01
CA MET A 460 3.41 23.97 11.19
C MET A 460 4.32 22.75 11.29
N LEU A 461 3.78 21.56 11.04
CA LEU A 461 4.56 20.32 11.05
C LEU A 461 5.63 20.33 9.93
N ILE A 462 5.23 20.70 8.70
CA ILE A 462 6.16 20.77 7.55
C ILE A 462 7.33 21.70 7.85
N ARG A 463 7.08 22.90 8.39
CA ARG A 463 8.14 23.86 8.75
C ARG A 463 9.20 23.29 9.69
N GLN A 464 8.82 22.37 10.57
CA GLN A 464 9.75 21.77 11.53
C GLN A 464 10.43 20.51 10.97
N MET A 465 9.91 19.96 9.87
CA MET A 465 10.46 18.76 9.23
C MET A 465 11.38 19.07 8.05
N THR A 466 11.24 20.25 7.43
CA THR A 466 12.08 20.77 6.34
C THR A 466 13.18 21.67 6.84
#